data_0d843c795973e74c5f4928b52440244e
#
_entry.id   0d843c795973e74c5f4928b52440244e
#
_cell.length_a   1.000
_cell.length_b   1.000
_cell.length_c   1.000
_cell.angle_alpha   90.00
_cell.angle_beta   90.00
_cell.angle_gamma   90.00
#
_symmetry.space_group_name_H-M   'P 1'
#
loop_
_entity.id
_entity.type
_entity.pdbx_description
1 polymer ?
#
loop_
_entity_poly.entity_id
_entity_poly.type
_entity_poly.pdbx_seq_one_letter_code
_entity_poly.pdbx_strand_id
1 'polypeptide(L)'
;MEAILKRRSIREYDEQKKIAYEDLKKICACGEAAPSARNQKGRAYIIVDDPKLLNQLALGPGHADFVSKAKAAIVVMGKDPSNLSTPHMQVQDLSCAVENILVAATSLGIGSCYIGVYPLEERMNYYKKLLN
;
A
#
# COMPACT_ATOMS: atom_id res chain seq x y z
N MET A 1 9.54 -18.47 2.34
CA MET A 1 8.39 -19.15 3.00
C MET A 1 8.10 -18.55 4.38
N GLU A 2 9.10 -18.34 5.21
CA GLU A 2 8.96 -17.83 6.58
C GLU A 2 8.20 -16.48 6.66
N ALA A 3 8.52 -15.50 5.82
CA ALA A 3 7.85 -14.20 5.82
C ALA A 3 6.34 -14.31 5.53
N ILE A 4 5.93 -15.22 4.63
CA ILE A 4 4.51 -15.47 4.34
C ILE A 4 3.79 -15.97 5.60
N LEU A 5 4.40 -16.93 6.30
CA LEU A 5 3.79 -17.53 7.50
C LEU A 5 3.82 -16.60 8.72
N LYS A 6 4.79 -15.70 8.81
CA LYS A 6 4.95 -14.73 9.91
C LYS A 6 4.20 -13.43 9.72
N ARG A 7 3.85 -13.06 8.46
CA ARG A 7 3.13 -11.82 8.18
C ARG A 7 1.86 -11.71 9.03
N ARG A 8 1.70 -10.57 9.68
CA ARG A 8 0.49 -10.20 10.44
C ARG A 8 0.11 -8.76 10.12
N SER A 9 -1.17 -8.42 10.33
CA SER A 9 -1.64 -7.03 10.30
C SER A 9 -1.25 -6.34 11.59
N ILE A 10 -0.18 -5.56 11.52
CA ILE A 10 0.38 -4.80 12.66
C ILE A 10 -0.17 -3.38 12.62
N ARG A 11 -0.71 -2.89 13.74
CA ARG A 11 -1.32 -1.55 13.90
C ARG A 11 -0.73 -0.75 15.06
N GLU A 12 0.19 -1.36 15.79
CA GLU A 12 0.99 -0.71 16.82
C GLU A 12 2.44 -0.68 16.38
N TYR A 13 3.05 0.50 16.39
CA TYR A 13 4.37 0.72 15.83
C TYR A 13 5.30 1.32 16.88
N ASP A 14 6.58 0.93 16.81
CA ASP A 14 7.65 1.55 17.60
C ASP A 14 7.97 2.93 17.02
N GLU A 15 7.53 3.97 17.71
CA GLU A 15 7.68 5.36 17.26
C GLU A 15 9.14 5.83 17.24
N GLN A 16 10.05 5.14 17.90
CA GLN A 16 11.48 5.48 17.92
C GLN A 16 12.25 4.90 16.73
N LYS A 17 11.75 3.83 16.12
CA LYS A 17 12.37 3.21 14.95
C LYS A 17 12.09 4.01 13.69
N LYS A 18 13.06 4.03 12.79
CA LYS A 18 12.96 4.64 11.46
C LYS A 18 12.96 3.57 10.39
N ILE A 19 12.35 3.88 9.27
CA ILE A 19 12.42 3.06 8.04
C ILE A 19 13.28 3.82 7.04
N ALA A 20 14.28 3.16 6.48
CA ALA A 20 15.09 3.77 5.42
C ALA A 20 14.24 3.90 4.14
N TYR A 21 14.34 5.05 3.47
CA TYR A 21 13.61 5.29 2.21
C TYR A 21 13.96 4.25 1.13
N GLU A 22 15.20 3.78 1.12
CA GLU A 22 15.64 2.70 0.23
C GLU A 22 14.91 1.37 0.47
N ASP A 23 14.54 1.07 1.73
CA ASP A 23 13.75 -0.14 2.03
C ASP A 23 12.30 0.02 1.55
N LEU A 24 11.72 1.22 1.64
CA LEU A 24 10.40 1.52 1.06
C LEU A 24 10.41 1.33 -0.46
N LYS A 25 11.47 1.78 -1.15
CA LYS A 25 11.63 1.56 -2.59
C LYS A 25 11.76 0.07 -2.95
N LYS A 26 12.54 -0.70 -2.17
CA LYS A 26 12.65 -2.16 -2.37
C LYS A 26 11.29 -2.86 -2.19
N ILE A 27 10.53 -2.46 -1.18
CA ILE A 27 9.18 -2.97 -0.93
C ILE A 27 8.25 -2.68 -2.11
N CYS A 28 8.27 -1.45 -2.65
CA CYS A 28 7.52 -1.10 -3.86
C CYS A 28 7.96 -1.92 -5.09
N ALA A 29 9.26 -2.16 -5.25
CA ALA A 29 9.79 -3.00 -6.32
C ALA A 29 9.30 -4.45 -6.21
N CYS A 30 9.16 -4.99 -4.98
CA CYS A 30 8.54 -6.30 -4.76
C CYS A 30 7.05 -6.29 -5.17
N GLY A 31 6.32 -5.21 -4.90
CA GLY A 31 4.97 -5.01 -5.41
C GLY A 31 4.91 -5.00 -6.93
N GLU A 32 5.86 -4.31 -7.58
CA GLU A 32 5.94 -4.26 -9.05
C GLU A 32 6.27 -5.62 -9.67
N ALA A 33 6.97 -6.50 -8.96
CA ALA A 33 7.27 -7.85 -9.39
C ALA A 33 6.07 -8.81 -9.37
N ALA A 34 4.95 -8.41 -8.76
CA ALA A 34 3.73 -9.23 -8.73
C ALA A 34 3.21 -9.50 -10.16
N PRO A 35 2.56 -10.65 -10.40
CA PRO A 35 1.92 -10.91 -11.68
C PRO A 35 0.80 -9.90 -11.97
N SER A 36 0.47 -9.74 -13.24
CA SER A 36 -0.72 -9.02 -13.68
C SER A 36 -1.31 -9.65 -14.93
N ALA A 37 -2.62 -9.53 -15.11
CA ALA A 37 -3.31 -10.07 -16.27
C ALA A 37 -2.65 -9.55 -17.55
N ARG A 38 -2.28 -10.46 -18.46
CA ARG A 38 -1.54 -10.15 -19.70
C ARG A 38 -0.30 -9.25 -19.48
N ASN A 39 0.32 -9.33 -18.30
CA ASN A 39 1.47 -8.50 -17.92
C ASN A 39 1.22 -6.98 -18.12
N GLN A 40 -0.03 -6.53 -17.91
CA GLN A 40 -0.44 -5.14 -18.18
C GLN A 40 0.16 -4.10 -17.21
N LYS A 41 0.68 -4.52 -16.04
CA LYS A 41 1.34 -3.66 -15.05
C LYS A 41 0.55 -2.37 -14.76
N GLY A 42 -0.75 -2.52 -14.60
CA GLY A 42 -1.72 -1.42 -14.45
C GLY A 42 -1.73 -0.80 -13.05
N ARG A 43 -0.56 -0.58 -12.43
CA ARG A 43 -0.42 -0.09 -11.06
C ARG A 43 0.61 1.02 -10.94
N ALA A 44 0.47 1.82 -9.89
CA ALA A 44 1.41 2.86 -9.48
C ALA A 44 1.44 2.95 -7.96
N TYR A 45 2.50 3.56 -7.43
CA TYR A 45 2.73 3.66 -5.99
C TYR A 45 3.07 5.08 -5.59
N ILE A 46 2.50 5.54 -4.46
CA ILE A 46 2.96 6.75 -3.79
C ILE A 46 3.51 6.34 -2.43
N ILE A 47 4.76 6.71 -2.14
CA ILE A 47 5.34 6.59 -0.81
C ILE A 47 5.06 7.89 -0.08
N VAL A 48 4.38 7.80 1.06
CA VAL A 48 4.09 8.91 1.96
C VAL A 48 4.88 8.70 3.24
N ASP A 49 5.82 9.59 3.53
CA ASP A 49 6.65 9.60 4.74
C ASP A 49 6.62 10.95 5.46
N ASP A 50 5.88 11.92 4.92
CA ASP A 50 5.60 13.20 5.59
C ASP A 50 4.60 13.01 6.74
N PRO A 51 4.97 13.34 8.00
CA PRO A 51 4.09 13.16 9.16
C PRO A 51 2.76 13.91 9.07
N LYS A 52 2.73 15.07 8.40
CA LYS A 52 1.50 15.85 8.23
C LYS A 52 0.53 15.11 7.32
N LEU A 53 1.05 14.56 6.22
CA LEU A 53 0.23 13.80 5.27
C LEU A 53 -0.20 12.46 5.86
N LEU A 54 0.65 11.78 6.65
CA LEU A 54 0.27 10.57 7.39
C LEU A 54 -0.88 10.85 8.36
N ASN A 55 -0.86 11.97 9.09
CA ASN A 55 -1.97 12.38 9.94
C ASN A 55 -3.26 12.62 9.13
N GLN A 56 -3.16 13.23 7.95
CA GLN A 56 -4.32 13.42 7.08
C GLN A 56 -4.85 12.09 6.54
N LEU A 57 -3.97 11.15 6.16
CA LEU A 57 -4.39 9.79 5.78
C LEU A 57 -5.13 9.08 6.92
N ALA A 58 -4.67 9.27 8.17
CA ALA A 58 -5.28 8.66 9.35
C ALA A 58 -6.70 9.17 9.64
N LEU A 59 -7.03 10.40 9.23
CA LEU A 59 -8.37 10.99 9.37
C LEU A 59 -9.37 10.45 8.33
N GLY A 60 -8.90 9.68 7.35
CA GLY A 60 -9.75 9.08 6.33
C GLY A 60 -10.73 8.06 6.90
N PRO A 61 -11.89 7.87 6.26
CA PRO A 61 -12.88 6.91 6.72
C PRO A 61 -12.32 5.47 6.69
N GLY A 62 -12.67 4.66 7.70
CA GLY A 62 -12.42 3.23 7.69
C GLY A 62 -11.29 2.70 8.56
N HIS A 63 -11.20 3.13 9.81
CA HIS A 63 -10.27 2.57 10.80
C HIS A 63 -8.79 2.70 10.40
N ALA A 64 -8.41 3.88 9.93
CA ALA A 64 -7.05 4.20 9.52
C ALA A 64 -6.26 5.04 10.55
N ASP A 65 -6.81 5.26 11.75
CA ASP A 65 -6.26 6.09 12.82
C ASP A 65 -4.82 5.71 13.21
N PHE A 66 -4.47 4.43 13.16
CA PHE A 66 -3.11 3.95 13.43
C PHE A 66 -2.06 4.43 12.41
N VAL A 67 -2.46 4.94 11.24
CA VAL A 67 -1.55 5.48 10.22
C VAL A 67 -0.84 6.73 10.75
N SER A 68 -1.45 7.49 11.66
CA SER A 68 -0.80 8.65 12.32
C SER A 68 0.49 8.30 13.07
N LYS A 69 0.62 7.05 13.52
CA LYS A 69 1.79 6.52 14.21
C LYS A 69 2.75 5.75 13.30
N ALA A 70 2.36 5.52 12.06
CA ALA A 70 3.22 4.85 11.08
C ALA A 70 4.38 5.77 10.65
N LYS A 71 5.47 5.17 10.20
CA LYS A 71 6.61 5.91 9.64
C LYS A 71 6.48 6.15 8.14
N ALA A 72 5.65 5.38 7.48
CA ALA A 72 5.31 5.56 6.08
C ALA A 72 3.98 4.89 5.74
N ALA A 73 3.38 5.31 4.65
CA ALA A 73 2.31 4.61 3.97
C ALA A 73 2.67 4.43 2.49
N ILE A 74 2.33 3.29 1.92
CA ILE A 74 2.44 3.03 0.49
C ILE A 74 1.03 2.99 -0.07
N VAL A 75 0.69 3.99 -0.87
CA VAL A 75 -0.60 4.03 -1.58
C VAL A 75 -0.45 3.27 -2.89
N VAL A 76 -1.21 2.19 -3.04
CA VAL A 76 -1.21 1.37 -4.26
C VAL A 76 -2.42 1.76 -5.09
N MET A 77 -2.18 2.23 -6.31
CA MET A 77 -3.19 2.77 -7.20
C MET A 77 -3.27 2.00 -8.51
N GLY A 78 -4.47 1.91 -9.05
CA GLY A 78 -4.69 1.49 -10.43
C GLY A 78 -4.42 2.63 -11.41
N LYS A 79 -3.78 2.33 -12.53
CA LYS A 79 -3.70 3.23 -13.68
C LYS A 79 -5.07 3.36 -14.36
N ASP A 80 -5.23 4.35 -15.22
CA ASP A 80 -6.47 4.55 -15.98
C ASP A 80 -6.87 3.24 -16.68
N PRO A 81 -8.07 2.71 -16.41
CA PRO A 81 -8.56 1.48 -17.02
C PRO A 81 -8.61 1.52 -18.54
N SER A 82 -8.76 2.69 -19.15
CA SER A 82 -8.78 2.85 -20.62
C SER A 82 -7.45 2.47 -21.28
N ASN A 83 -6.35 2.50 -20.52
CA ASN A 83 -5.00 2.14 -20.98
C ASN A 83 -4.63 0.67 -20.69
N LEU A 84 -5.58 -0.13 -20.22
CA LEU A 84 -5.34 -1.51 -19.84
C LEU A 84 -5.96 -2.50 -20.84
N SER A 85 -5.26 -3.59 -21.12
CA SER A 85 -5.76 -4.66 -22.00
C SER A 85 -6.85 -5.51 -21.33
N THR A 86 -6.84 -5.60 -20.00
CA THR A 86 -7.80 -6.35 -19.18
C THR A 86 -8.20 -5.57 -17.94
N PRO A 87 -8.91 -4.43 -18.07
CA PRO A 87 -9.21 -3.53 -16.95
C PRO A 87 -10.01 -4.19 -15.82
N HIS A 88 -10.88 -5.15 -16.14
CA HIS A 88 -11.69 -5.90 -15.17
C HIS A 88 -10.86 -6.80 -14.24
N MET A 89 -9.58 -7.07 -14.57
CA MET A 89 -8.67 -7.85 -13.73
C MET A 89 -7.80 -6.97 -12.82
N GLN A 90 -7.90 -5.64 -12.94
CA GLN A 90 -7.00 -4.71 -12.24
C GLN A 90 -7.03 -4.87 -10.72
N VAL A 91 -8.19 -5.14 -10.14
CA VAL A 91 -8.32 -5.31 -8.68
C VAL A 91 -7.52 -6.52 -8.17
N GLN A 92 -7.56 -7.65 -8.92
CA GLN A 92 -6.75 -8.81 -8.60
C GLN A 92 -5.26 -8.50 -8.74
N ASP A 93 -4.86 -7.81 -9.82
CA ASP A 93 -3.48 -7.40 -10.05
C ASP A 93 -2.94 -6.54 -8.91
N LEU A 94 -3.74 -5.59 -8.43
CA LEU A 94 -3.39 -4.73 -7.29
C LEU A 94 -3.31 -5.52 -5.98
N SER A 95 -4.21 -6.47 -5.77
CA SER A 95 -4.21 -7.32 -4.56
C SER A 95 -2.95 -8.18 -4.49
N CYS A 96 -2.52 -8.75 -5.62
CA CYS A 96 -1.25 -9.48 -5.71
C CYS A 96 -0.06 -8.59 -5.37
N ALA A 97 -0.05 -7.35 -5.88
CA ALA A 97 1.01 -6.39 -5.59
C ALA A 97 1.06 -6.01 -4.09
N VAL A 98 -0.10 -5.78 -3.48
CA VAL A 98 -0.18 -5.46 -2.06
C VAL A 98 0.33 -6.61 -1.20
N GLU A 99 -0.04 -7.86 -1.50
CA GLU A 99 0.47 -9.00 -0.74
C GLU A 99 1.99 -9.13 -0.85
N ASN A 100 2.56 -8.93 -2.04
CA ASN A 100 4.03 -8.89 -2.19
C ASN A 100 4.67 -7.78 -1.33
N ILE A 101 4.06 -6.59 -1.25
CA ILE A 101 4.50 -5.49 -0.39
C ILE A 101 4.50 -5.91 1.09
N LEU A 102 3.41 -6.52 1.55
CA LEU A 102 3.28 -6.95 2.95
C LEU A 102 4.29 -8.05 3.33
N VAL A 103 4.52 -9.00 2.43
CA VAL A 103 5.51 -10.08 2.61
C VAL A 103 6.93 -9.52 2.60
N ALA A 104 7.23 -8.60 1.68
CA ALA A 104 8.53 -7.92 1.61
C ALA A 104 8.82 -7.12 2.88
N ALA A 105 7.85 -6.33 3.37
CA ALA A 105 7.97 -5.61 4.63
C ALA A 105 8.28 -6.57 5.79
N THR A 106 7.54 -7.67 5.88
CA THR A 106 7.78 -8.71 6.92
C THR A 106 9.18 -9.31 6.82
N SER A 107 9.69 -9.56 5.62
CA SER A 107 11.05 -10.11 5.43
C SER A 107 12.15 -9.16 5.88
N LEU A 108 11.87 -7.86 5.91
CA LEU A 108 12.76 -6.80 6.41
C LEU A 108 12.52 -6.49 7.91
N GLY A 109 11.66 -7.25 8.59
CA GLY A 109 11.32 -7.00 10.00
C GLY A 109 10.43 -5.75 10.20
N ILE A 110 9.75 -5.28 9.15
CA ILE A 110 8.86 -4.12 9.18
C ILE A 110 7.41 -4.59 9.33
N GLY A 111 6.75 -4.12 10.40
CA GLY A 111 5.33 -4.36 10.62
C GLY A 111 4.48 -3.53 9.65
N SER A 112 3.45 -4.13 9.09
CA SER A 112 2.57 -3.47 8.13
C SER A 112 1.12 -3.92 8.25
N CYS A 113 0.20 -3.12 7.73
CA CYS A 113 -1.22 -3.43 7.70
C CYS A 113 -1.86 -2.94 6.39
N TYR A 114 -2.68 -3.78 5.79
CA TYR A 114 -3.50 -3.43 4.63
C TYR A 114 -4.68 -2.54 5.06
N ILE A 115 -4.93 -1.47 4.30
CA ILE A 115 -6.13 -0.64 4.43
C ILE A 115 -6.89 -0.69 3.11
N GLY A 116 -8.10 -1.28 3.14
CA GLY A 116 -8.97 -1.35 1.97
C GLY A 116 -9.64 -0.01 1.70
N VAL A 117 -9.42 0.54 0.52
CA VAL A 117 -10.06 1.77 0.04
C VAL A 117 -11.14 1.45 -1.00
N TYR A 118 -10.78 0.78 -2.07
CA TYR A 118 -11.70 0.28 -3.08
C TYR A 118 -12.52 -0.90 -2.52
N PRO A 119 -13.82 -1.06 -2.85
CA PRO A 119 -14.66 -0.25 -3.75
C PRO A 119 -15.49 0.84 -3.05
N LEU A 120 -15.12 1.27 -1.86
CA LEU A 120 -15.93 2.17 -1.04
C LEU A 120 -15.76 3.62 -1.53
N GLU A 121 -16.80 4.17 -2.16
CA GLU A 121 -16.77 5.49 -2.80
C GLU A 121 -16.35 6.62 -1.86
N GLU A 122 -16.85 6.63 -0.61
CA GLU A 122 -16.48 7.63 0.39
C GLU A 122 -14.97 7.64 0.62
N ARG A 123 -14.36 6.45 0.79
CA ARG A 123 -12.91 6.30 0.99
C ARG A 123 -12.16 6.73 -0.26
N MET A 124 -12.58 6.26 -1.43
CA MET A 124 -11.94 6.59 -2.69
C MET A 124 -11.94 8.11 -2.93
N ASN A 125 -13.06 8.79 -2.69
CA ASN A 125 -13.20 10.22 -2.87
C ASN A 125 -12.31 11.01 -1.90
N TYR A 126 -12.25 10.59 -0.62
CA TYR A 126 -11.39 11.21 0.38
C TYR A 126 -9.92 11.14 -0.04
N TYR A 127 -9.41 9.94 -0.32
CA TYR A 127 -8.00 9.77 -0.63
C TYR A 127 -7.60 10.34 -1.99
N LYS A 128 -8.48 10.30 -3.00
CA LYS A 128 -8.25 11.00 -4.27
C LYS A 128 -8.10 12.51 -4.08
N LYS A 129 -8.97 13.13 -3.29
CA LYS A 129 -8.89 14.56 -3.01
C LYS A 129 -7.63 14.94 -2.22
N LEU A 130 -7.21 14.08 -1.31
CA LEU A 130 -6.04 14.34 -0.46
C LEU A 130 -4.71 14.21 -1.21
N LEU A 131 -4.63 13.29 -2.19
CA LEU A 131 -3.39 12.92 -2.88
C LEU A 131 -3.24 13.54 -4.27
N ASN A 132 -4.18 14.39 -4.70
CA ASN A 132 -4.11 15.13 -5.96
C ASN A 132 -3.24 16.39 -5.86
#